data_34f3266f1eb64f3600f22ddc3d3a1041
#
_entry.id   34f3266f1eb64f3600f22ddc3d3a1041
#
_cell.length_a   1.000
_cell.length_b   1.000
_cell.length_c   1.000
_cell.angle_alpha   90.00
_cell.angle_beta   90.00
_cell.angle_gamma   90.00
#
_symmetry.space_group_name_H-M   'P 1'
#
loop_
_entity.id
_entity.type
_entity.pdbx_description
1 polymer ?
#
loop_
_entity_poly.entity_id
_entity_poly.type
_entity_poly.pdbx_seq_one_letter_code
_entity_poly.pdbx_strand_id
1 'polypeptide(L)'
;MEQKTGQRRRSDLFFCLAVFAAMLVFFTVLHPIPIMDEDDVIYTVLSRKAIPIPGAWNPSRMMPEVLSALCGNIAGLCTALKLGRFINCQVAVLGIMLALFITGYAYSLLRLLEKRFEAGRFAALSLVILFLELHFLIFRTEYSRNLYMFHTYDQCCVFYYTMPALLCCALVMQFMANPEWTPRLTGKQPLRESMLVLVLYFAVFSNLFGSAVLASYVLCRTIRDGLRAKKTGTGFQTFLKDEAVWLTVLLLWMIAAILESTGGRAGGKPQAVAAGAVGLPEGLRQAVGVLFQMFGKTALLFRLLMLAAVLAAAAVYLAEKDAGKKKALRQTLGGILAWSVPNGLFLILLCAVVSPGYAGRPEAMFTLLSAGMLLMILAFAALVRRFPRTGLLLPVLLVFVFSMTNTRFLTFADSNPLDLDGHLAMAVENEIYESIIRAAEAGETEVTVRVPLSGEETNWPHDGNVGNPIAQFFLKYGIIDHEITVRIQPSEEFNREFHIPLPDAG
;
A
#
# COMPACT_ATOMS: atom_id res chain seq x y z
N MET A 1 18.40 -22.28 -26.65
CA MET A 1 17.95 -21.00 -26.11
C MET A 1 16.53 -21.08 -25.53
N GLU A 2 15.58 -21.73 -26.21
CA GLU A 2 14.19 -21.91 -25.77
C GLU A 2 14.03 -22.68 -24.45
N GLN A 3 14.81 -23.72 -24.22
CA GLN A 3 14.74 -24.55 -23.02
C GLN A 3 15.10 -23.75 -21.74
N LYS A 4 16.12 -22.87 -21.81
CA LYS A 4 16.50 -21.97 -20.69
C LYS A 4 15.41 -20.91 -20.43
N THR A 5 14.72 -20.45 -21.47
CA THR A 5 13.63 -19.48 -21.36
C THR A 5 12.40 -20.10 -20.71
N GLY A 6 12.08 -21.36 -21.07
CA GLY A 6 10.98 -22.13 -20.46
C GLY A 6 11.20 -22.42 -18.97
N GLN A 7 12.42 -22.86 -18.61
CA GLN A 7 12.78 -23.11 -17.21
C GLN A 7 12.70 -21.84 -16.35
N ARG A 8 13.14 -20.69 -16.89
CA ARG A 8 13.05 -19.41 -16.21
C ARG A 8 11.60 -19.00 -15.96
N ARG A 9 10.71 -19.12 -16.95
CA ARG A 9 9.28 -18.82 -16.82
C ARG A 9 8.62 -19.66 -15.72
N ARG A 10 8.93 -20.96 -15.66
CA ARG A 10 8.42 -21.86 -14.60
C ARG A 10 8.90 -21.41 -13.21
N SER A 11 10.18 -21.06 -13.07
CA SER A 11 10.72 -20.55 -11.81
C SER A 11 10.10 -19.22 -11.38
N ASP A 12 9.83 -18.32 -12.34
CA ASP A 12 9.14 -17.05 -12.05
C ASP A 12 7.71 -17.29 -11.57
N LEU A 13 6.99 -18.19 -12.24
CA LEU A 13 5.62 -18.56 -11.84
C LEU A 13 5.62 -19.19 -10.44
N PHE A 14 6.51 -20.14 -10.17
CA PHE A 14 6.61 -20.78 -8.86
C PHE A 14 6.90 -19.77 -7.76
N PHE A 15 7.83 -18.83 -7.99
CA PHE A 15 8.10 -17.76 -7.04
C PHE A 15 6.86 -16.88 -6.78
N CYS A 16 6.16 -16.46 -7.84
CA CYS A 16 4.95 -15.65 -7.69
C CYS A 16 3.85 -16.40 -6.92
N LEU A 17 3.66 -17.70 -7.22
CA LEU A 17 2.69 -18.53 -6.51
C LEU A 17 3.07 -18.71 -5.03
N ALA A 18 4.34 -18.90 -4.72
CA ALA A 18 4.82 -19.02 -3.34
C ALA A 18 4.60 -17.74 -2.53
N VAL A 19 4.97 -16.58 -3.08
CA VAL A 19 4.72 -15.29 -2.43
C VAL A 19 3.23 -15.03 -2.28
N PHE A 20 2.45 -15.26 -3.33
CA PHE A 20 1.00 -15.11 -3.29
C PHE A 20 0.36 -15.98 -2.21
N ALA A 21 0.69 -17.27 -2.16
CA ALA A 21 0.15 -18.20 -1.17
C ALA A 21 0.55 -17.81 0.27
N ALA A 22 1.81 -17.43 0.49
CA ALA A 22 2.28 -16.97 1.79
C ALA A 22 1.53 -15.74 2.28
N MET A 23 1.38 -14.72 1.42
CA MET A 23 0.65 -13.49 1.75
C MET A 23 -0.86 -13.74 1.90
N LEU A 24 -1.44 -14.59 1.07
CA LEU A 24 -2.85 -14.97 1.22
C LEU A 24 -3.10 -15.63 2.57
N VAL A 25 -2.30 -16.63 2.96
CA VAL A 25 -2.41 -17.27 4.28
C VAL A 25 -2.21 -16.25 5.39
N PHE A 26 -1.25 -15.34 5.24
CA PHE A 26 -1.00 -14.31 6.24
C PHE A 26 -2.23 -13.41 6.47
N PHE A 27 -2.81 -12.85 5.40
CA PHE A 27 -3.91 -11.88 5.51
C PHE A 27 -5.32 -12.50 5.59
N THR A 28 -5.46 -13.82 5.51
CA THR A 28 -6.76 -14.48 5.66
C THR A 28 -6.83 -15.40 6.86
N VAL A 29 -5.70 -16.00 7.26
CA VAL A 29 -5.64 -17.02 8.32
C VAL A 29 -4.86 -16.53 9.52
N LEU A 30 -3.68 -15.92 9.32
CA LEU A 30 -2.83 -15.50 10.45
C LEU A 30 -3.22 -14.12 10.98
N HIS A 31 -3.57 -13.22 10.09
CA HIS A 31 -3.91 -11.84 10.41
C HIS A 31 -5.01 -11.33 9.47
N PRO A 32 -6.27 -11.77 9.66
CA PRO A 32 -7.39 -11.29 8.87
C PRO A 32 -7.64 -9.80 9.10
N ILE A 33 -8.04 -9.09 8.05
CA ILE A 33 -8.39 -7.67 8.07
C ILE A 33 -9.89 -7.56 7.76
N PRO A 34 -10.78 -7.62 8.77
CA PRO A 34 -12.21 -7.44 8.57
C PRO A 34 -12.57 -5.95 8.36
N ILE A 35 -13.81 -5.71 8.03
CA ILE A 35 -14.42 -4.39 8.14
C ILE A 35 -14.45 -4.01 9.63
N MET A 36 -14.00 -2.80 9.98
CA MET A 36 -13.93 -2.37 11.37
C MET A 36 -14.46 -0.95 11.60
N ASP A 37 -14.36 -0.10 10.60
CA ASP A 37 -14.60 1.34 10.68
C ASP A 37 -15.80 1.74 9.80
N GLU A 38 -16.44 2.86 10.11
CA GLU A 38 -17.51 3.43 9.27
C GLU A 38 -17.07 3.65 7.83
N ASP A 39 -15.85 4.16 7.62
CA ASP A 39 -15.26 4.34 6.28
C ASP A 39 -15.13 2.99 5.54
N ASP A 40 -14.78 1.91 6.23
CA ASP A 40 -14.70 0.57 5.67
C ASP A 40 -16.05 0.12 5.11
N VAL A 41 -17.12 0.32 5.88
CA VAL A 41 -18.47 -0.04 5.46
C VAL A 41 -18.89 0.81 4.27
N ILE A 42 -18.80 2.12 4.38
CA ILE A 42 -19.25 3.06 3.35
C ILE A 42 -18.60 2.74 2.00
N TYR A 43 -17.26 2.60 1.97
CA TYR A 43 -16.55 2.33 0.72
C TYR A 43 -16.68 0.89 0.21
N THR A 44 -17.07 -0.06 1.08
CA THR A 44 -17.33 -1.44 0.68
C THR A 44 -18.70 -1.60 0.01
N VAL A 45 -19.73 -0.92 0.53
CA VAL A 45 -21.11 -1.07 0.04
C VAL A 45 -21.50 -0.04 -1.03
N LEU A 46 -20.87 1.13 -1.05
CA LEU A 46 -21.15 2.17 -2.03
C LEU A 46 -20.33 1.95 -3.31
N SER A 47 -21.05 1.89 -4.45
CA SER A 47 -20.40 1.82 -5.75
C SER A 47 -19.93 3.20 -6.21
N ARG A 48 -18.70 3.30 -6.69
CA ARG A 48 -18.17 4.51 -7.30
C ARG A 48 -17.93 4.35 -8.81
N LYS A 49 -18.21 5.41 -9.56
CA LYS A 49 -17.81 5.49 -10.98
C LYS A 49 -16.29 5.64 -11.08
N ALA A 50 -15.66 4.92 -11.99
CA ALA A 50 -14.21 4.94 -12.23
C ALA A 50 -13.75 6.19 -13.02
N ILE A 51 -14.33 7.36 -12.71
CA ILE A 51 -14.00 8.65 -13.30
C ILE A 51 -13.83 9.71 -12.18
N PRO A 52 -12.98 10.73 -12.38
CA PRO A 52 -12.91 11.87 -11.46
C PRO A 52 -14.25 12.59 -11.35
N ILE A 53 -14.64 12.96 -10.12
CA ILE A 53 -15.88 13.68 -9.86
C ILE A 53 -15.53 14.97 -9.11
N PRO A 54 -15.43 16.12 -9.82
CA PRO A 54 -15.16 17.40 -9.18
C PRO A 54 -16.19 17.70 -8.09
N GLY A 55 -15.75 18.23 -6.96
CA GLY A 55 -16.60 18.54 -5.81
C GLY A 55 -17.02 17.35 -4.96
N ALA A 56 -16.70 16.11 -5.34
CA ALA A 56 -16.90 14.97 -4.46
C ALA A 56 -15.99 15.03 -3.23
N TRP A 57 -16.31 14.24 -2.19
CA TRP A 57 -15.48 14.14 -0.98
C TRP A 57 -14.02 13.77 -1.32
N ASN A 58 -13.83 12.75 -2.17
CA ASN A 58 -12.55 12.31 -2.72
C ASN A 58 -12.59 12.39 -4.26
N PRO A 59 -12.32 13.54 -4.90
CA PRO A 59 -12.58 13.72 -6.33
C PRO A 59 -11.79 12.79 -7.25
N SER A 60 -10.54 12.48 -6.89
CA SER A 60 -9.61 11.76 -7.77
C SER A 60 -9.26 10.34 -7.29
N ARG A 61 -9.75 9.89 -6.13
CA ARG A 61 -9.38 8.59 -5.55
C ARG A 61 -10.15 7.42 -6.14
N MET A 62 -9.99 7.22 -7.46
CA MET A 62 -10.74 6.18 -8.19
C MET A 62 -10.34 4.76 -7.78
N MET A 63 -9.03 4.49 -7.78
CA MET A 63 -8.53 3.14 -7.54
C MET A 63 -8.98 2.58 -6.17
N PRO A 64 -8.79 3.31 -5.05
CA PRO A 64 -9.22 2.83 -3.74
C PRO A 64 -10.71 2.51 -3.69
N GLU A 65 -11.54 3.45 -4.10
CA GLU A 65 -12.99 3.34 -3.96
C GLU A 65 -13.61 2.33 -4.94
N VAL A 66 -13.01 2.15 -6.13
CA VAL A 66 -13.42 1.08 -7.06
C VAL A 66 -13.02 -0.30 -6.55
N LEU A 67 -11.81 -0.44 -5.99
CA LEU A 67 -11.35 -1.74 -5.49
C LEU A 67 -12.07 -2.14 -4.20
N SER A 68 -12.33 -1.19 -3.29
CA SER A 68 -13.10 -1.45 -2.07
C SER A 68 -14.52 -1.90 -2.42
N ALA A 69 -15.23 -1.16 -3.28
CA ALA A 69 -16.55 -1.55 -3.76
C ALA A 69 -16.54 -2.90 -4.51
N LEU A 70 -15.50 -3.19 -5.31
CA LEU A 70 -15.34 -4.48 -5.97
C LEU A 70 -15.19 -5.61 -4.95
N CYS A 71 -14.40 -5.40 -3.90
CA CYS A 71 -14.23 -6.34 -2.79
C CYS A 71 -15.59 -6.67 -2.15
N GLY A 72 -16.34 -5.63 -1.77
CA GLY A 72 -17.68 -5.81 -1.18
C GLY A 72 -18.66 -6.51 -2.12
N ASN A 73 -18.71 -6.10 -3.40
CA ASN A 73 -19.60 -6.71 -4.38
C ASN A 73 -19.31 -8.21 -4.59
N ILE A 74 -18.02 -8.61 -4.65
CA ILE A 74 -17.64 -10.04 -4.75
C ILE A 74 -18.02 -10.77 -3.47
N ALA A 75 -17.78 -10.19 -2.28
CA ALA A 75 -18.15 -10.77 -1.01
C ALA A 75 -19.68 -10.95 -0.91
N GLY A 76 -20.46 -9.93 -1.27
CA GLY A 76 -21.92 -10.01 -1.31
C GLY A 76 -22.43 -11.12 -2.25
N LEU A 77 -21.84 -11.25 -3.44
CA LEU A 77 -22.18 -12.35 -4.37
C LEU A 77 -21.82 -13.71 -3.76
N CYS A 78 -20.65 -13.87 -3.14
CA CYS A 78 -20.27 -15.11 -2.48
C CYS A 78 -21.23 -15.49 -1.36
N THR A 79 -21.68 -14.51 -0.57
CA THR A 79 -22.66 -14.73 0.51
C THR A 79 -24.03 -15.11 -0.05
N ALA A 80 -24.52 -14.44 -1.09
CA ALA A 80 -25.77 -14.78 -1.77
C ALA A 80 -25.74 -16.21 -2.36
N LEU A 81 -24.58 -16.63 -2.84
CA LEU A 81 -24.35 -18.01 -3.31
C LEU A 81 -24.08 -19.03 -2.17
N LYS A 82 -24.21 -18.62 -0.91
CA LYS A 82 -23.99 -19.46 0.30
C LYS A 82 -22.58 -20.09 0.38
N LEU A 83 -21.56 -19.38 -0.17
CA LEU A 83 -20.15 -19.83 -0.11
C LEU A 83 -19.51 -19.51 1.25
N GLY A 84 -20.08 -18.60 2.03
CA GLY A 84 -19.60 -18.22 3.36
C GLY A 84 -20.35 -17.00 3.91
N ARG A 85 -20.06 -16.66 5.16
CA ARG A 85 -20.54 -15.42 5.78
C ARG A 85 -19.93 -14.21 5.12
N PHE A 86 -20.61 -13.07 5.09
CA PHE A 86 -20.19 -11.87 4.38
C PHE A 86 -18.78 -11.42 4.75
N ILE A 87 -18.51 -11.28 6.05
CA ILE A 87 -17.20 -10.85 6.55
C ILE A 87 -16.07 -11.84 6.15
N ASN A 88 -16.35 -13.14 6.23
CA ASN A 88 -15.35 -14.15 5.81
C ASN A 88 -15.03 -14.06 4.31
N CYS A 89 -16.05 -13.88 3.48
CA CYS A 89 -15.89 -13.69 2.04
C CYS A 89 -15.12 -12.40 1.74
N GLN A 90 -15.44 -11.32 2.47
CA GLN A 90 -14.80 -10.03 2.32
C GLN A 90 -13.30 -10.09 2.69
N VAL A 91 -12.95 -10.69 3.84
CA VAL A 91 -11.56 -10.93 4.25
C VAL A 91 -10.80 -11.76 3.22
N ALA A 92 -11.43 -12.82 2.67
CA ALA A 92 -10.81 -13.65 1.65
C ALA A 92 -10.52 -12.85 0.36
N VAL A 93 -11.48 -12.05 -0.11
CA VAL A 93 -11.32 -11.23 -1.34
C VAL A 93 -10.26 -10.15 -1.12
N LEU A 94 -10.28 -9.44 0.01
CA LEU A 94 -9.25 -8.47 0.36
C LEU A 94 -7.86 -9.12 0.42
N GLY A 95 -7.75 -10.28 1.09
CA GLY A 95 -6.50 -11.05 1.17
C GLY A 95 -5.96 -11.43 -0.20
N ILE A 96 -6.83 -11.88 -1.12
CA ILE A 96 -6.46 -12.16 -2.53
C ILE A 96 -5.92 -10.90 -3.21
N MET A 97 -6.64 -9.79 -3.11
CA MET A 97 -6.23 -8.52 -3.73
C MET A 97 -4.88 -8.06 -3.20
N LEU A 98 -4.72 -8.02 -1.87
CA LEU A 98 -3.48 -7.57 -1.24
C LEU A 98 -2.30 -8.50 -1.58
N ALA A 99 -2.51 -9.82 -1.55
CA ALA A 99 -1.49 -10.78 -1.96
C ALA A 99 -1.05 -10.62 -3.42
N LEU A 100 -1.98 -10.28 -4.34
CA LEU A 100 -1.65 -9.97 -5.74
C LEU A 100 -0.78 -8.72 -5.85
N PHE A 101 -1.12 -7.65 -5.14
CA PHE A 101 -0.33 -6.40 -5.16
C PHE A 101 1.08 -6.61 -4.60
N ILE A 102 1.21 -7.32 -3.47
CA ILE A 102 2.52 -7.64 -2.86
C ILE A 102 3.33 -8.56 -3.80
N THR A 103 2.69 -9.55 -4.43
CA THR A 103 3.37 -10.42 -5.41
C THR A 103 3.89 -9.63 -6.61
N GLY A 104 3.09 -8.73 -7.16
CA GLY A 104 3.50 -7.84 -8.26
C GLY A 104 4.67 -6.92 -7.88
N TYR A 105 4.64 -6.40 -6.66
CA TYR A 105 5.71 -5.58 -6.09
C TYR A 105 7.02 -6.38 -5.91
N ALA A 106 6.96 -7.56 -5.31
CA ALA A 106 8.09 -8.47 -5.15
C ALA A 106 8.68 -8.92 -6.50
N TYR A 107 7.82 -9.28 -7.46
CA TYR A 107 8.24 -9.65 -8.81
C TYR A 107 8.92 -8.49 -9.54
N SER A 108 8.46 -7.26 -9.33
CA SER A 108 9.06 -6.07 -9.92
C SER A 108 10.49 -5.85 -9.43
N LEU A 109 10.73 -6.07 -8.14
CA LEU A 109 12.08 -6.05 -7.58
C LEU A 109 12.95 -7.19 -8.14
N LEU A 110 12.41 -8.41 -8.23
CA LEU A 110 13.12 -9.54 -8.82
C LEU A 110 13.60 -9.21 -10.24
N ARG A 111 12.74 -8.61 -11.07
CA ARG A 111 13.08 -8.20 -12.43
C ARG A 111 14.14 -7.11 -12.44
N LEU A 112 14.09 -6.17 -11.52
CA LEU A 112 15.09 -5.11 -11.38
C LEU A 112 16.48 -5.69 -11.04
N LEU A 113 16.55 -6.58 -10.04
CA LEU A 113 17.77 -7.24 -9.60
C LEU A 113 18.42 -8.07 -10.73
N GLU A 114 17.63 -8.85 -11.45
CA GLU A 114 18.13 -9.68 -12.54
C GLU A 114 18.60 -8.87 -13.75
N LYS A 115 17.86 -7.81 -14.13
CA LYS A 115 18.16 -7.06 -15.36
C LYS A 115 19.24 -5.99 -15.18
N ARG A 116 19.30 -5.36 -14.02
CA ARG A 116 20.21 -4.22 -13.79
C ARG A 116 21.44 -4.58 -12.99
N PHE A 117 21.33 -5.53 -12.08
CA PHE A 117 22.44 -5.96 -11.24
C PHE A 117 23.04 -7.30 -11.68
N GLU A 118 22.43 -7.97 -12.67
CA GLU A 118 22.88 -9.29 -13.13
C GLU A 118 23.06 -10.26 -11.95
N ALA A 119 22.25 -10.06 -10.90
CA ALA A 119 22.30 -10.92 -9.75
C ALA A 119 21.92 -12.35 -10.15
N GLY A 120 22.73 -13.30 -9.73
CA GLY A 120 22.40 -14.71 -9.93
C GLY A 120 21.03 -15.01 -9.31
N ARG A 121 20.30 -15.95 -9.91
CA ARG A 121 18.90 -16.26 -9.54
C ARG A 121 18.71 -16.48 -8.04
N PHE A 122 19.57 -17.26 -7.42
CA PHE A 122 19.54 -17.54 -5.98
C PHE A 122 19.68 -16.24 -5.16
N ALA A 123 20.68 -15.42 -5.47
CA ALA A 123 20.89 -14.17 -4.76
C ALA A 123 19.71 -13.18 -4.97
N ALA A 124 19.19 -13.11 -6.20
CA ALA A 124 18.02 -12.25 -6.47
C ALA A 124 16.81 -12.66 -5.66
N LEU A 125 16.47 -13.96 -5.60
CA LEU A 125 15.37 -14.49 -4.81
C LEU A 125 15.58 -14.21 -3.31
N SER A 126 16.78 -14.50 -2.78
CA SER A 126 17.11 -14.24 -1.37
C SER A 126 16.98 -12.76 -1.01
N LEU A 127 17.42 -11.86 -1.89
CA LEU A 127 17.29 -10.42 -1.67
C LEU A 127 15.85 -9.93 -1.75
N VAL A 128 15.00 -10.55 -2.58
CA VAL A 128 13.56 -10.22 -2.61
C VAL A 128 12.88 -10.73 -1.33
N ILE A 129 13.22 -11.90 -0.84
CA ILE A 129 12.70 -12.40 0.45
C ILE A 129 13.13 -11.46 1.58
N LEU A 130 14.42 -11.10 1.65
CA LEU A 130 14.90 -10.12 2.62
C LEU A 130 14.13 -8.79 2.55
N PHE A 131 13.86 -8.31 1.33
CA PHE A 131 13.08 -7.10 1.12
C PHE A 131 11.66 -7.20 1.71
N LEU A 132 10.99 -8.34 1.52
CA LEU A 132 9.68 -8.59 2.12
C LEU A 132 9.77 -8.68 3.65
N GLU A 133 10.75 -9.38 4.19
CA GLU A 133 10.98 -9.48 5.64
C GLU A 133 11.21 -8.11 6.29
N LEU A 134 11.91 -7.20 5.59
CA LEU A 134 12.15 -5.83 6.09
C LEU A 134 10.84 -5.06 6.31
N HIS A 135 9.77 -5.34 5.57
CA HIS A 135 8.47 -4.71 5.79
C HIS A 135 7.84 -5.09 7.12
N PHE A 136 8.20 -6.25 7.68
CA PHE A 136 7.76 -6.72 8.99
C PHE A 136 8.76 -6.39 10.11
N LEU A 137 10.00 -6.01 9.76
CA LEU A 137 11.07 -5.73 10.71
C LEU A 137 11.27 -4.24 11.00
N ILE A 138 10.81 -3.37 10.11
CA ILE A 138 11.21 -1.96 10.09
C ILE A 138 10.93 -1.24 11.41
N PHE A 139 9.84 -1.57 12.11
CA PHE A 139 9.45 -0.93 13.34
C PHE A 139 9.67 -1.82 14.56
N ARG A 140 9.94 -1.16 15.71
CA ARG A 140 9.98 -1.84 16.99
C ARG A 140 8.57 -2.25 17.41
N THR A 141 8.46 -3.38 18.06
CA THR A 141 7.25 -3.76 18.78
C THR A 141 7.11 -2.86 20.00
N GLU A 142 5.96 -2.24 20.15
CA GLU A 142 5.56 -1.52 21.35
C GLU A 142 4.45 -2.32 22.04
N TYR A 143 4.76 -2.94 23.19
CA TYR A 143 3.84 -3.83 23.92
C TYR A 143 3.37 -5.02 23.08
N SER A 144 2.05 -5.14 22.87
CA SER A 144 1.42 -6.15 22.00
C SER A 144 1.26 -5.69 20.55
N ARG A 145 1.61 -4.45 20.23
CA ARG A 145 1.38 -3.85 18.91
C ARG A 145 2.59 -3.98 18.02
N ASN A 146 2.44 -4.68 16.91
CA ASN A 146 3.45 -4.75 15.85
C ASN A 146 3.03 -3.87 14.68
N LEU A 147 3.78 -2.82 14.43
CA LEU A 147 3.61 -2.04 13.22
C LEU A 147 4.42 -2.68 12.09
N TYR A 148 3.78 -2.93 10.97
CA TYR A 148 4.44 -3.40 9.75
C TYR A 148 3.87 -2.67 8.53
N MET A 149 4.64 -2.63 7.44
CA MET A 149 4.32 -1.71 6.36
C MET A 149 3.13 -2.13 5.47
N PHE A 150 2.79 -3.42 5.42
CA PHE A 150 1.66 -3.86 4.59
C PHE A 150 0.31 -3.71 5.27
N HIS A 151 0.32 -3.49 6.57
CA HIS A 151 -0.86 -3.34 7.38
C HIS A 151 -1.12 -1.88 7.72
N THR A 152 -2.36 -1.55 7.87
CA THR A 152 -2.85 -0.25 8.32
C THR A 152 -3.95 -0.43 9.35
N TYR A 153 -4.48 0.65 9.88
CA TYR A 153 -5.46 0.66 10.94
C TYR A 153 -6.79 -0.02 10.58
N ASP A 154 -7.17 0.08 9.31
CA ASP A 154 -8.46 -0.37 8.81
C ASP A 154 -8.32 -0.83 7.34
N GLN A 155 -9.35 -1.49 6.83
CA GLN A 155 -9.42 -1.95 5.46
C GLN A 155 -9.38 -0.78 4.47
N CYS A 156 -10.07 0.32 4.78
CA CYS A 156 -10.10 1.52 3.96
C CYS A 156 -8.67 2.03 3.73
N CYS A 157 -7.84 2.09 4.78
CA CYS A 157 -6.44 2.47 4.66
C CYS A 157 -5.60 1.50 3.83
N VAL A 158 -5.89 0.19 3.83
CA VAL A 158 -5.24 -0.75 2.91
C VAL A 158 -5.50 -0.36 1.45
N PHE A 159 -6.76 -0.05 1.10
CA PHE A 159 -7.11 0.39 -0.25
C PHE A 159 -6.55 1.77 -0.57
N TYR A 160 -6.58 2.71 0.36
CA TYR A 160 -6.19 4.10 0.12
C TYR A 160 -4.68 4.34 0.13
N TYR A 161 -3.91 3.61 0.93
CA TYR A 161 -2.48 3.85 1.10
C TYR A 161 -1.63 2.68 0.62
N THR A 162 -1.86 1.48 1.15
CA THR A 162 -0.98 0.34 0.92
C THR A 162 -1.01 -0.15 -0.53
N MET A 163 -2.16 -0.44 -1.09
CA MET A 163 -2.27 -0.92 -2.48
C MET A 163 -1.79 0.12 -3.51
N PRO A 164 -2.15 1.41 -3.42
CA PRO A 164 -1.59 2.45 -4.29
C PRO A 164 -0.07 2.55 -4.23
N ALA A 165 0.51 2.51 -3.03
CA ALA A 165 1.94 2.59 -2.87
C ALA A 165 2.66 1.37 -3.46
N LEU A 166 2.13 0.15 -3.22
CA LEU A 166 2.63 -1.08 -3.83
C LEU A 166 2.61 -1.02 -5.36
N LEU A 167 1.49 -0.57 -5.95
CA LEU A 167 1.36 -0.42 -7.40
C LEU A 167 2.39 0.57 -7.96
N CYS A 168 2.45 1.77 -7.38
CA CYS A 168 3.33 2.83 -7.87
C CYS A 168 4.82 2.47 -7.70
N CYS A 169 5.22 1.88 -6.57
CA CYS A 169 6.56 1.39 -6.36
C CYS A 169 6.92 0.23 -7.33
N ALA A 170 5.98 -0.70 -7.58
CA ALA A 170 6.16 -1.77 -8.55
C ALA A 170 6.40 -1.22 -9.97
N LEU A 171 5.60 -0.24 -10.38
CA LEU A 171 5.77 0.44 -11.68
C LEU A 171 7.13 1.13 -11.79
N VAL A 172 7.54 1.88 -10.76
CA VAL A 172 8.85 2.53 -10.73
C VAL A 172 9.98 1.50 -10.87
N MET A 173 9.92 0.38 -10.14
CA MET A 173 10.92 -0.70 -10.26
C MET A 173 10.91 -1.34 -11.65
N GLN A 174 9.74 -1.54 -12.28
CA GLN A 174 9.65 -2.06 -13.65
C GLN A 174 10.25 -1.09 -14.67
N PHE A 175 10.02 0.21 -14.51
CA PHE A 175 10.61 1.24 -15.38
C PHE A 175 12.13 1.35 -15.16
N MET A 176 12.60 1.22 -13.93
CA MET A 176 14.04 1.15 -13.63
C MET A 176 14.69 -0.11 -14.22
N ALA A 177 13.99 -1.25 -14.21
CA ALA A 177 14.47 -2.49 -14.83
C ALA A 177 14.60 -2.37 -16.36
N ASN A 178 13.85 -1.47 -16.99
CA ASN A 178 13.80 -1.27 -18.44
C ASN A 178 13.93 0.23 -18.80
N PRO A 179 15.05 0.88 -18.51
CA PRO A 179 15.19 2.34 -18.65
C PRO A 179 15.10 2.84 -20.09
N GLU A 180 15.44 1.99 -21.05
CA GLU A 180 15.36 2.30 -22.49
C GLU A 180 13.91 2.12 -23.02
N TRP A 181 13.02 1.55 -22.19
CA TRP A 181 11.66 1.36 -22.61
C TRP A 181 10.90 2.67 -22.54
N THR A 182 10.43 3.13 -23.68
CA THR A 182 9.53 4.27 -23.79
C THR A 182 8.17 3.74 -24.23
N PRO A 183 7.11 3.86 -23.40
CA PRO A 183 5.80 3.40 -23.78
C PRO A 183 5.31 4.24 -24.96
N ARG A 184 5.01 3.59 -26.06
CA ARG A 184 4.40 4.19 -27.25
C ARG A 184 3.07 3.51 -27.50
N LEU A 185 2.03 4.30 -27.60
CA LEU A 185 0.71 3.82 -27.97
C LEU A 185 0.64 3.79 -29.51
N THR A 186 0.93 2.65 -30.09
CA THR A 186 1.07 2.49 -31.54
C THR A 186 -0.12 1.83 -32.20
N GLY A 187 -1.06 1.31 -31.41
CA GLY A 187 -2.18 0.47 -31.86
C GLY A 187 -1.79 -0.93 -32.33
N LYS A 188 -0.48 -1.27 -32.33
CA LYS A 188 -0.01 -2.59 -32.79
C LYS A 188 -0.25 -3.72 -31.77
N GLN A 189 -0.38 -3.38 -30.50
CA GLN A 189 -0.64 -4.32 -29.40
C GLN A 189 -1.77 -3.77 -28.52
N PRO A 190 -3.01 -3.68 -29.03
CA PRO A 190 -4.08 -2.92 -28.40
C PRO A 190 -4.39 -3.38 -26.98
N LEU A 191 -4.42 -4.69 -26.73
CA LEU A 191 -4.66 -5.21 -25.37
C LEU A 191 -3.58 -4.78 -24.38
N ARG A 192 -2.30 -4.92 -24.76
CA ARG A 192 -1.17 -4.54 -23.90
C ARG A 192 -1.13 -3.02 -23.65
N GLU A 193 -1.40 -2.25 -24.69
CA GLU A 193 -1.43 -0.79 -24.64
C GLU A 193 -2.60 -0.32 -23.76
N SER A 194 -3.79 -0.90 -23.91
CA SER A 194 -4.95 -0.61 -23.07
C SER A 194 -4.72 -0.99 -21.60
N MET A 195 -4.12 -2.15 -21.34
CA MET A 195 -3.77 -2.54 -19.97
C MET A 195 -2.74 -1.58 -19.33
N LEU A 196 -1.77 -1.12 -20.10
CA LEU A 196 -0.80 -0.13 -19.62
C LEU A 196 -1.50 1.19 -19.27
N VAL A 197 -2.37 1.69 -20.16
CA VAL A 197 -3.14 2.93 -19.91
C VAL A 197 -4.00 2.77 -18.66
N LEU A 198 -4.71 1.66 -18.52
CA LEU A 198 -5.54 1.37 -17.36
C LEU A 198 -4.74 1.35 -16.06
N VAL A 199 -3.59 0.66 -16.05
CA VAL A 199 -2.72 0.58 -14.87
C VAL A 199 -2.14 1.96 -14.51
N LEU A 200 -1.69 2.74 -15.50
CA LEU A 200 -1.20 4.10 -15.25
C LEU A 200 -2.32 5.04 -14.78
N TYR A 201 -3.52 4.91 -15.35
CA TYR A 201 -4.69 5.67 -14.92
C TYR A 201 -5.01 5.40 -13.44
N PHE A 202 -5.14 4.14 -13.05
CA PHE A 202 -5.38 3.78 -11.66
C PHE A 202 -4.23 4.16 -10.72
N ALA A 203 -2.97 4.07 -11.18
CA ALA A 203 -1.83 4.50 -10.38
C ALA A 203 -1.85 6.02 -10.12
N VAL A 204 -2.18 6.83 -11.12
CA VAL A 204 -2.28 8.29 -11.01
C VAL A 204 -3.50 8.69 -10.15
N PHE A 205 -4.68 8.10 -10.46
CA PHE A 205 -5.92 8.38 -9.74
C PHE A 205 -6.13 7.43 -8.56
N SER A 206 -5.11 7.22 -7.75
CA SER A 206 -5.16 6.40 -6.55
C SER A 206 -5.22 7.27 -5.28
N ASN A 207 -4.06 7.66 -4.78
CA ASN A 207 -3.89 8.54 -3.64
C ASN A 207 -2.58 9.31 -3.82
N LEU A 208 -2.55 10.58 -3.51
CA LEU A 208 -1.37 11.43 -3.66
C LEU A 208 -0.16 10.91 -2.86
N PHE A 209 -0.37 10.31 -1.67
CA PHE A 209 0.70 9.70 -0.89
C PHE A 209 1.35 8.51 -1.62
N GLY A 210 0.55 7.66 -2.26
CA GLY A 210 1.06 6.52 -3.03
C GLY A 210 1.60 6.91 -4.40
N SER A 211 0.91 7.81 -5.13
CA SER A 211 1.26 8.16 -6.52
C SER A 211 2.40 9.15 -6.65
N ALA A 212 2.77 9.86 -5.58
CA ALA A 212 3.88 10.83 -5.58
C ALA A 212 5.21 10.22 -6.05
N VAL A 213 5.49 8.97 -5.69
CA VAL A 213 6.72 8.27 -6.12
C VAL A 213 6.76 8.05 -7.63
N LEU A 214 5.63 7.72 -8.24
CA LEU A 214 5.51 7.56 -9.70
C LEU A 214 5.72 8.91 -10.40
N ALA A 215 5.04 9.96 -9.93
CA ALA A 215 5.20 11.32 -10.46
C ALA A 215 6.65 11.82 -10.33
N SER A 216 7.27 11.63 -9.17
CA SER A 216 8.67 12.02 -8.92
C SER A 216 9.65 11.27 -9.82
N TYR A 217 9.46 9.95 -10.01
CA TYR A 217 10.27 9.17 -10.93
C TYR A 217 10.13 9.66 -12.38
N VAL A 218 8.90 9.86 -12.84
CA VAL A 218 8.61 10.31 -14.20
C VAL A 218 9.18 11.71 -14.42
N LEU A 219 9.02 12.63 -13.47
CA LEU A 219 9.59 13.99 -13.54
C LEU A 219 11.12 13.95 -13.69
N CYS A 220 11.82 13.22 -12.82
CA CYS A 220 13.28 13.10 -12.88
C CYS A 220 13.75 12.44 -14.17
N ARG A 221 13.03 11.44 -14.67
CA ARG A 221 13.29 10.81 -15.95
C ARG A 221 13.13 11.80 -17.10
N THR A 222 12.01 12.50 -17.20
CA THR A 222 11.72 13.47 -18.26
C THR A 222 12.76 14.61 -18.28
N ILE A 223 13.14 15.13 -17.11
CA ILE A 223 14.22 16.13 -17.01
C ILE A 223 15.53 15.58 -17.54
N ARG A 224 15.93 14.39 -17.11
CA ARG A 224 17.16 13.73 -17.58
C ARG A 224 17.16 13.52 -19.09
N ASP A 225 16.04 13.04 -19.64
CA ASP A 225 15.94 12.72 -21.07
C ASP A 225 15.83 14.01 -21.90
N GLY A 226 15.22 15.09 -21.39
CA GLY A 226 15.27 16.43 -21.96
C GLY A 226 16.68 17.03 -21.99
N LEU A 227 17.45 16.89 -20.91
CA LEU A 227 18.85 17.31 -20.88
C LEU A 227 19.72 16.55 -21.88
N ARG A 228 19.44 15.25 -22.09
CA ARG A 228 20.11 14.44 -23.12
C ARG A 228 19.72 14.89 -24.51
N ALA A 229 18.43 15.08 -24.79
CA ALA A 229 17.93 15.58 -26.07
C ALA A 229 18.59 16.90 -26.47
N LYS A 230 18.72 17.84 -25.51
CA LYS A 230 19.45 19.09 -25.72
C LYS A 230 20.93 18.87 -26.11
N LYS A 231 21.61 17.95 -25.43
CA LYS A 231 23.03 17.62 -25.72
C LYS A 231 23.24 16.93 -27.08
N THR A 232 22.26 16.11 -27.50
CA THR A 232 22.32 15.37 -28.78
C THR A 232 21.76 16.16 -29.97
N GLY A 233 21.23 17.36 -29.74
CA GLY A 233 20.60 18.16 -30.81
C GLY A 233 19.24 17.60 -31.25
N THR A 234 18.60 16.71 -30.45
CA THR A 234 17.29 16.18 -30.77
C THR A 234 16.26 17.30 -30.81
N GLY A 235 15.53 17.39 -31.92
CA GLY A 235 14.49 18.43 -32.07
C GLY A 235 13.39 18.32 -31.02
N PHE A 236 12.88 19.46 -30.57
CA PHE A 236 11.85 19.55 -29.52
C PHE A 236 10.59 18.72 -29.81
N GLN A 237 10.13 18.72 -31.08
CA GLN A 237 8.96 17.93 -31.48
C GLN A 237 9.20 16.40 -31.34
N THR A 238 10.40 15.93 -31.66
CA THR A 238 10.78 14.53 -31.48
C THR A 238 10.80 14.16 -30.01
N PHE A 239 11.39 15.01 -29.17
CA PHE A 239 11.38 14.83 -27.72
C PHE A 239 9.96 14.75 -27.17
N LEU A 240 9.05 15.66 -27.57
CA LEU A 240 7.66 15.63 -27.11
C LEU A 240 6.93 14.35 -27.53
N LYS A 241 7.16 13.86 -28.75
CA LYS A 241 6.58 12.58 -29.21
C LYS A 241 7.10 11.38 -28.42
N ASP A 242 8.40 11.36 -28.13
CA ASP A 242 9.01 10.26 -27.37
C ASP A 242 8.58 10.27 -25.88
N GLU A 243 8.38 11.44 -25.30
CA GLU A 243 8.00 11.60 -23.90
C GLU A 243 6.48 11.78 -23.67
N ALA A 244 5.65 11.69 -24.71
CA ALA A 244 4.21 12.01 -24.66
C ALA A 244 3.47 11.27 -23.53
N VAL A 245 3.69 9.97 -23.37
CA VAL A 245 3.03 9.18 -22.32
C VAL A 245 3.45 9.65 -20.91
N TRP A 246 4.75 9.94 -20.73
CA TRP A 246 5.28 10.41 -19.46
C TRP A 246 4.77 11.81 -19.10
N LEU A 247 4.73 12.71 -20.07
CA LEU A 247 4.15 14.04 -19.91
C LEU A 247 2.65 13.97 -19.61
N THR A 248 1.93 13.03 -20.23
CA THR A 248 0.53 12.77 -19.93
C THR A 248 0.35 12.27 -18.49
N VAL A 249 1.20 11.36 -18.01
CA VAL A 249 1.18 10.90 -16.61
C VAL A 249 1.36 12.06 -15.63
N LEU A 250 2.34 12.96 -15.90
CA LEU A 250 2.56 14.14 -15.05
C LEU A 250 1.38 15.10 -15.10
N LEU A 251 0.82 15.36 -16.27
CA LEU A 251 -0.35 16.24 -16.44
C LEU A 251 -1.57 15.67 -15.67
N LEU A 252 -1.87 14.38 -15.83
CA LEU A 252 -2.97 13.74 -15.12
C LEU A 252 -2.74 13.73 -13.61
N TRP A 253 -1.49 13.55 -13.16
CA TRP A 253 -1.16 13.61 -11.75
C TRP A 253 -1.34 15.04 -11.17
N MET A 254 -0.96 16.07 -11.91
CA MET A 254 -1.24 17.46 -11.52
C MET A 254 -2.75 17.73 -11.45
N ILE A 255 -3.51 17.23 -12.42
CA ILE A 255 -4.98 17.33 -12.39
C ILE A 255 -5.53 16.62 -11.15
N ALA A 256 -5.05 15.42 -10.82
CA ALA A 256 -5.47 14.71 -9.61
C ALA A 256 -5.16 15.52 -8.34
N ALA A 257 -3.98 16.14 -8.25
CA ALA A 257 -3.60 16.98 -7.13
C ALA A 257 -4.48 18.23 -6.98
N ILE A 258 -4.79 18.89 -8.10
CA ILE A 258 -5.72 20.04 -8.13
C ILE A 258 -7.12 19.61 -7.69
N LEU A 259 -7.64 18.50 -8.22
CA LEU A 259 -8.95 17.98 -7.83
C LEU A 259 -9.02 17.67 -6.34
N GLU A 260 -8.03 16.99 -5.77
CA GLU A 260 -7.97 16.70 -4.33
C GLU A 260 -7.93 17.98 -3.49
N SER A 261 -7.24 19.03 -3.94
CA SER A 261 -7.19 20.32 -3.23
C SER A 261 -8.52 21.07 -3.22
N THR A 262 -9.45 20.72 -4.11
CA THR A 262 -10.78 21.35 -4.25
C THR A 262 -11.93 20.41 -3.81
N GLY A 263 -11.62 19.19 -3.38
CA GLY A 263 -12.60 18.20 -2.94
C GLY A 263 -13.20 18.50 -1.56
N GLY A 264 -14.32 17.84 -1.24
CA GLY A 264 -15.02 18.01 0.03
C GLY A 264 -14.13 17.75 1.25
N ARG A 265 -13.24 16.76 1.17
CA ARG A 265 -12.26 16.47 2.23
C ARG A 265 -11.27 17.63 2.47
N ALA A 266 -10.85 18.33 1.42
CA ALA A 266 -10.01 19.52 1.53
C ALA A 266 -10.82 20.76 1.91
N GLY A 267 -12.05 20.91 1.41
CA GLY A 267 -12.97 22.01 1.72
C GLY A 267 -13.56 21.94 3.13
N GLY A 268 -13.73 20.71 3.67
CA GLY A 268 -14.16 20.53 5.07
C GLY A 268 -13.05 20.79 6.09
N LYS A 269 -11.78 20.73 5.66
CA LYS A 269 -10.61 21.06 6.49
C LYS A 269 -9.43 21.47 5.61
N PRO A 270 -9.19 22.77 5.57
CA PRO A 270 -8.00 23.25 6.21
C PRO A 270 -8.37 23.86 7.55
N GLN A 271 -9.02 23.12 8.44
CA GLN A 271 -9.40 23.73 9.73
C GLN A 271 -8.17 24.12 10.56
N ALA A 272 -7.02 23.46 10.42
CA ALA A 272 -5.80 23.94 11.03
C ALA A 272 -5.09 25.04 10.21
N VAL A 273 -5.12 24.96 8.88
CA VAL A 273 -4.50 25.98 8.00
C VAL A 273 -5.46 27.09 7.66
N ALA A 274 -6.75 26.81 7.43
CA ALA A 274 -7.77 27.84 7.14
C ALA A 274 -8.27 28.57 8.40
N ALA A 275 -8.16 27.98 9.58
CA ALA A 275 -8.41 28.67 10.84
C ALA A 275 -7.28 29.65 11.23
N GLY A 276 -6.23 29.79 10.41
CA GLY A 276 -5.08 30.62 10.75
C GLY A 276 -4.29 30.14 11.99
N ALA A 277 -4.60 28.91 12.47
CA ALA A 277 -4.03 28.40 13.70
C ALA A 277 -2.56 27.97 13.53
N VAL A 278 -2.19 27.45 12.33
CA VAL A 278 -0.82 27.00 12.08
C VAL A 278 -0.43 27.40 10.65
N GLY A 279 0.49 28.34 10.47
CA GLY A 279 1.03 28.70 9.16
C GLY A 279 1.82 27.53 8.54
N LEU A 280 1.97 27.50 7.20
CA LEU A 280 2.74 26.49 6.49
C LEU A 280 4.14 26.20 7.09
N PRO A 281 4.94 27.19 7.56
CA PRO A 281 6.21 26.94 8.21
C PRO A 281 6.09 26.09 9.47
N GLU A 282 5.07 26.33 10.28
CA GLU A 282 4.83 25.54 11.51
C GLU A 282 4.32 24.12 11.18
N GLY A 283 3.41 24.00 10.20
CA GLY A 283 2.99 22.68 9.69
C GLY A 283 4.18 21.84 9.18
N LEU A 284 5.12 22.47 8.45
CA LEU A 284 6.35 21.81 8.01
C LEU A 284 7.23 21.40 9.19
N ARG A 285 7.41 22.28 10.18
CA ARG A 285 8.19 21.98 11.40
C ARG A 285 7.58 20.77 12.14
N GLN A 286 6.28 20.75 12.30
CA GLN A 286 5.56 19.66 12.96
C GLN A 286 5.67 18.36 12.15
N ALA A 287 5.40 18.37 10.83
CA ALA A 287 5.50 17.19 9.97
C ALA A 287 6.91 16.59 9.99
N VAL A 288 7.94 17.43 9.92
CA VAL A 288 9.34 16.99 10.04
C VAL A 288 9.62 16.40 11.42
N GLY A 289 9.14 17.02 12.49
CA GLY A 289 9.28 16.52 13.86
C GLY A 289 8.63 15.14 14.04
N VAL A 290 7.41 14.97 13.55
CA VAL A 290 6.66 13.69 13.59
C VAL A 290 7.36 12.63 12.75
N LEU A 291 7.89 12.98 11.56
CA LEU A 291 8.67 12.06 10.73
C LEU A 291 9.94 11.57 11.47
N PHE A 292 10.65 12.45 12.15
CA PHE A 292 11.80 12.05 12.97
C PHE A 292 11.40 11.14 14.13
N GLN A 293 10.27 11.38 14.78
CA GLN A 293 9.72 10.49 15.81
C GLN A 293 9.42 9.09 15.23
N MET A 294 8.81 9.01 14.05
CA MET A 294 8.59 7.74 13.36
C MET A 294 9.91 7.01 13.08
N PHE A 295 10.93 7.70 12.57
CA PHE A 295 12.27 7.10 12.43
C PHE A 295 12.89 6.68 13.77
N GLY A 296 12.59 7.39 14.84
CA GLY A 296 12.95 6.99 16.21
C GLY A 296 12.37 5.63 16.62
N LYS A 297 11.22 5.25 16.08
CA LYS A 297 10.54 3.97 16.34
C LYS A 297 11.06 2.80 15.49
N THR A 298 11.99 3.02 14.55
CA THR A 298 12.54 1.93 13.73
C THR A 298 13.36 0.96 14.58
N ALA A 299 13.31 -0.33 14.23
CA ALA A 299 14.04 -1.39 14.91
C ALA A 299 15.57 -1.20 14.81
N LEU A 300 16.30 -1.54 15.88
CA LEU A 300 17.76 -1.44 15.87
C LEU A 300 18.38 -2.28 14.73
N LEU A 301 17.89 -3.50 14.52
CA LEU A 301 18.39 -4.36 13.46
C LEU A 301 18.18 -3.71 12.08
N PHE A 302 17.04 -3.07 11.83
CA PHE A 302 16.81 -2.34 10.59
C PHE A 302 17.84 -1.21 10.39
N ARG A 303 18.14 -0.44 11.43
CA ARG A 303 19.17 0.63 11.38
C ARG A 303 20.56 0.07 11.12
N LEU A 304 20.91 -1.06 11.75
CA LEU A 304 22.18 -1.75 11.50
C LEU A 304 22.30 -2.27 10.08
N LEU A 305 21.22 -2.81 9.50
CA LEU A 305 21.17 -3.23 8.10
C LEU A 305 21.31 -2.03 7.14
N MET A 306 20.70 -0.89 7.46
CA MET A 306 20.89 0.35 6.70
C MET A 306 22.34 0.80 6.71
N LEU A 307 23.00 0.80 7.87
CA LEU A 307 24.43 1.12 8.00
C LEU A 307 25.27 0.11 7.18
N ALA A 308 25.00 -1.18 7.33
CA ALA A 308 25.69 -2.22 6.56
C ALA A 308 25.54 -2.03 5.04
N ALA A 309 24.37 -1.60 4.57
CA ALA A 309 24.15 -1.29 3.17
C ALA A 309 24.96 -0.09 2.67
N VAL A 310 25.07 0.96 3.48
CA VAL A 310 25.93 2.12 3.17
C VAL A 310 27.40 1.69 3.07
N LEU A 311 27.87 0.90 4.05
CA LEU A 311 29.24 0.35 4.03
C LEU A 311 29.47 -0.58 2.83
N ALA A 312 28.49 -1.43 2.49
CA ALA A 312 28.53 -2.29 1.32
C ALA A 312 28.64 -1.48 0.02
N ALA A 313 27.83 -0.45 -0.15
CA ALA A 313 27.87 0.44 -1.32
C ALA A 313 29.25 1.15 -1.42
N ALA A 314 29.77 1.65 -0.31
CA ALA A 314 31.10 2.27 -0.24
C ALA A 314 32.21 1.26 -0.60
N ALA A 315 32.19 0.07 0.01
CA ALA A 315 33.16 -0.98 -0.25
C ALA A 315 33.18 -1.39 -1.74
N VAL A 316 32.00 -1.59 -2.34
CA VAL A 316 31.87 -1.90 -3.76
C VAL A 316 32.41 -0.76 -4.61
N TYR A 317 32.05 0.49 -4.29
CA TYR A 317 32.51 1.66 -5.04
C TYR A 317 34.03 1.83 -5.00
N LEU A 318 34.66 1.58 -3.85
CA LEU A 318 36.11 1.66 -3.67
C LEU A 318 36.83 0.48 -4.36
N ALA A 319 36.30 -0.74 -4.23
CA ALA A 319 36.89 -1.94 -4.79
C ALA A 319 36.70 -2.10 -6.33
N GLU A 320 35.73 -1.38 -6.92
CA GLU A 320 35.49 -1.46 -8.38
C GLU A 320 36.57 -0.67 -9.13
N LYS A 321 37.29 -1.35 -10.01
CA LYS A 321 38.35 -0.75 -10.85
C LYS A 321 37.84 -0.28 -12.20
N ASP A 322 36.74 -0.88 -12.70
CA ASP A 322 36.12 -0.53 -13.95
C ASP A 322 35.31 0.78 -13.82
N ALA A 323 35.76 1.81 -14.52
CA ALA A 323 35.14 3.13 -14.50
C ALA A 323 33.69 3.10 -15.03
N GLY A 324 33.38 2.22 -15.99
CA GLY A 324 32.02 2.03 -16.53
C GLY A 324 31.07 1.44 -15.49
N LYS A 325 31.50 0.38 -14.80
CA LYS A 325 30.72 -0.25 -13.71
C LYS A 325 30.53 0.69 -12.51
N LYS A 326 31.58 1.42 -12.15
CA LYS A 326 31.54 2.46 -11.11
C LYS A 326 30.54 3.55 -11.44
N LYS A 327 30.52 4.01 -12.69
CA LYS A 327 29.56 4.98 -13.22
C LYS A 327 28.14 4.41 -13.20
N ALA A 328 27.95 3.16 -13.61
CA ALA A 328 26.63 2.49 -13.61
C ALA A 328 26.06 2.35 -12.20
N LEU A 329 26.89 1.93 -11.21
CA LEU A 329 26.48 1.85 -9.81
C LEU A 329 26.04 3.22 -9.26
N ARG A 330 26.88 4.26 -9.49
CA ARG A 330 26.56 5.63 -9.09
C ARG A 330 25.27 6.13 -9.76
N GLN A 331 25.08 5.87 -11.05
CA GLN A 331 23.86 6.27 -11.77
C GLN A 331 22.62 5.56 -11.26
N THR A 332 22.71 4.30 -10.87
CA THR A 332 21.57 3.55 -10.35
C THR A 332 21.19 4.01 -8.93
N LEU A 333 22.15 4.02 -8.00
CA LEU A 333 21.87 4.46 -6.62
C LEU A 333 21.54 5.96 -6.57
N GLY A 334 22.27 6.79 -7.30
CA GLY A 334 21.99 8.22 -7.41
C GLY A 334 20.68 8.51 -8.12
N GLY A 335 20.26 7.66 -9.06
CA GLY A 335 18.95 7.75 -9.70
C GLY A 335 17.80 7.54 -8.74
N ILE A 336 17.94 6.59 -7.80
CA ILE A 336 16.93 6.37 -6.76
C ILE A 336 16.87 7.59 -5.83
N LEU A 337 18.00 8.07 -5.36
CA LEU A 337 18.04 9.29 -4.54
C LEU A 337 17.42 10.49 -5.26
N ALA A 338 17.68 10.62 -6.57
CA ALA A 338 17.18 11.73 -7.38
C ALA A 338 15.64 11.81 -7.38
N TRP A 339 14.91 10.70 -7.46
CA TRP A 339 13.46 10.72 -7.39
C TRP A 339 12.91 10.57 -5.96
N SER A 340 13.68 9.97 -5.02
CA SER A 340 13.26 9.84 -3.63
C SER A 340 13.21 11.19 -2.91
N VAL A 341 14.12 12.12 -3.26
CA VAL A 341 14.15 13.47 -2.66
C VAL A 341 12.87 14.25 -2.99
N PRO A 342 12.47 14.46 -4.27
CA PRO A 342 11.23 15.17 -4.56
C PRO A 342 9.99 14.43 -4.04
N ASN A 343 9.99 13.09 -4.04
CA ASN A 343 8.92 12.31 -3.41
C ASN A 343 8.81 12.64 -1.91
N GLY A 344 9.91 12.57 -1.16
CA GLY A 344 9.92 12.87 0.27
C GLY A 344 9.53 14.31 0.57
N LEU A 345 10.04 15.28 -0.19
CA LEU A 345 9.67 16.69 -0.05
C LEU A 345 8.18 16.92 -0.31
N PHE A 346 7.62 16.28 -1.33
CA PHE A 346 6.19 16.38 -1.61
C PHE A 346 5.35 15.76 -0.49
N LEU A 347 5.74 14.58 0.02
CA LEU A 347 5.03 13.93 1.12
C LEU A 347 5.04 14.79 2.40
N ILE A 348 6.19 15.37 2.75
CA ILE A 348 6.29 16.27 3.91
C ILE A 348 5.41 17.50 3.71
N LEU A 349 5.43 18.12 2.52
CA LEU A 349 4.58 19.25 2.18
C LEU A 349 3.10 18.88 2.27
N LEU A 350 2.72 17.71 1.74
CA LEU A 350 1.34 17.21 1.79
C LEU A 350 0.89 17.01 3.25
N CYS A 351 1.74 16.40 4.09
CA CYS A 351 1.47 16.26 5.52
C CYS A 351 1.33 17.61 6.21
N ALA A 352 2.22 18.56 5.92
CA ALA A 352 2.17 19.89 6.51
C ALA A 352 0.87 20.65 6.22
N VAL A 353 0.30 20.42 5.03
CA VAL A 353 -0.95 21.08 4.58
C VAL A 353 -2.19 20.33 5.06
N VAL A 354 -2.19 18.99 5.00
CA VAL A 354 -3.39 18.18 5.33
C VAL A 354 -3.48 17.92 6.83
N SER A 355 -2.46 17.30 7.42
CA SER A 355 -2.30 17.04 8.85
C SER A 355 -0.87 16.59 9.11
N PRO A 356 -0.09 17.29 9.94
CA PRO A 356 1.28 16.91 10.26
C PRO A 356 1.43 15.50 10.84
N GLY A 357 0.41 14.99 11.53
CA GLY A 357 0.36 13.64 12.09
C GLY A 357 0.52 12.53 11.05
N TYR A 358 0.11 12.75 9.80
CA TYR A 358 0.31 11.77 8.72
C TYR A 358 1.77 11.44 8.45
N ALA A 359 2.72 12.33 8.79
CA ALA A 359 4.15 12.06 8.67
C ALA A 359 4.65 10.96 9.64
N GLY A 360 3.86 10.63 10.66
CA GLY A 360 4.13 9.53 11.60
C GLY A 360 3.49 8.20 11.22
N ARG A 361 2.66 8.19 10.16
CA ARG A 361 1.93 7.00 9.72
C ARG A 361 2.75 6.24 8.67
N PRO A 362 3.12 4.95 8.95
CA PRO A 362 3.94 4.16 8.02
C PRO A 362 3.34 4.04 6.62
N GLU A 363 2.02 3.88 6.53
CA GLU A 363 1.29 3.76 5.27
C GLU A 363 1.32 5.05 4.44
N ALA A 364 1.25 6.21 5.07
CA ALA A 364 1.40 7.50 4.39
C ALA A 364 2.84 7.73 3.89
N MET A 365 3.84 7.24 4.65
CA MET A 365 5.27 7.33 4.29
C MET A 365 5.78 6.08 3.55
N PHE A 366 4.91 5.16 3.16
CA PHE A 366 5.27 3.88 2.55
C PHE A 366 6.27 4.01 1.40
N THR A 367 6.03 4.93 0.47
CA THR A 367 6.87 5.10 -0.71
C THR A 367 8.27 5.62 -0.38
N LEU A 368 8.41 6.45 0.65
CA LEU A 368 9.71 6.92 1.15
C LEU A 368 10.48 5.79 1.85
N LEU A 369 9.81 5.04 2.71
CA LEU A 369 10.39 3.89 3.42
C LEU A 369 10.80 2.79 2.44
N SER A 370 9.96 2.48 1.45
CA SER A 370 10.28 1.54 0.36
C SER A 370 11.49 1.95 -0.44
N ALA A 371 11.66 3.25 -0.72
CA ALA A 371 12.84 3.76 -1.42
C ALA A 371 14.13 3.52 -0.61
N GLY A 372 14.08 3.72 0.71
CA GLY A 372 15.20 3.40 1.61
C GLY A 372 15.54 1.91 1.62
N MET A 373 14.53 1.05 1.73
CA MET A 373 14.72 -0.41 1.65
C MET A 373 15.25 -0.85 0.27
N LEU A 374 14.75 -0.24 -0.81
CA LEU A 374 15.23 -0.50 -2.16
C LEU A 374 16.72 -0.16 -2.31
N LEU A 375 17.16 1.00 -1.80
CA LEU A 375 18.58 1.38 -1.78
C LEU A 375 19.42 0.35 -1.01
N MET A 376 18.94 -0.13 0.12
CA MET A 376 19.61 -1.17 0.93
C MET A 376 19.77 -2.47 0.12
N ILE A 377 18.71 -2.98 -0.46
CA ILE A 377 18.73 -4.21 -1.26
C ILE A 377 19.64 -4.11 -2.47
N LEU A 378 19.64 -2.96 -3.15
CA LEU A 378 20.50 -2.76 -4.33
C LEU A 378 21.98 -2.61 -3.94
N ALA A 379 22.28 -2.06 -2.77
CA ALA A 379 23.64 -2.06 -2.22
C ALA A 379 24.13 -3.49 -1.93
N PHE A 380 23.28 -4.32 -1.32
CA PHE A 380 23.60 -5.74 -1.11
C PHE A 380 23.70 -6.53 -2.41
N ALA A 381 22.85 -6.25 -3.41
CA ALA A 381 22.97 -6.85 -4.74
C ALA A 381 24.31 -6.50 -5.40
N ALA A 382 24.74 -5.24 -5.31
CA ALA A 382 26.04 -4.80 -5.78
C ALA A 382 27.19 -5.50 -5.04
N LEU A 383 27.08 -5.68 -3.73
CA LEU A 383 28.06 -6.39 -2.90
C LEU A 383 28.20 -7.86 -3.34
N VAL A 384 27.09 -8.57 -3.46
CA VAL A 384 27.07 -9.99 -3.87
C VAL A 384 27.61 -10.14 -5.30
N ARG A 385 27.25 -9.23 -6.21
CA ARG A 385 27.80 -9.22 -7.57
C ARG A 385 29.33 -9.04 -7.58
N ARG A 386 29.85 -8.13 -6.75
CA ARG A 386 31.30 -7.83 -6.70
C ARG A 386 32.08 -8.88 -5.94
N PHE A 387 31.49 -9.46 -4.90
CA PHE A 387 32.06 -10.46 -4.03
C PHE A 387 31.12 -11.68 -3.90
N PRO A 388 31.09 -12.61 -4.89
CA PRO A 388 30.09 -13.68 -4.96
C PRO A 388 30.02 -14.57 -3.71
N ARG A 389 31.14 -14.74 -3.01
CA ARG A 389 31.20 -15.53 -1.76
C ARG A 389 30.29 -14.95 -0.66
N THR A 390 30.02 -13.65 -0.65
CA THR A 390 29.10 -13.04 0.30
C THR A 390 27.64 -13.48 0.08
N GLY A 391 27.31 -13.94 -1.12
CA GLY A 391 26.00 -14.53 -1.41
C GLY A 391 25.69 -15.80 -0.60
N LEU A 392 26.71 -16.49 -0.12
CA LEU A 392 26.56 -17.67 0.77
C LEU A 392 26.07 -17.29 2.16
N LEU A 393 26.20 -16.03 2.56
CA LEU A 393 25.71 -15.51 3.84
C LEU A 393 24.22 -15.14 3.79
N LEU A 394 23.63 -14.99 2.59
CA LEU A 394 22.23 -14.58 2.46
C LEU A 394 21.24 -15.51 3.18
N PRO A 395 21.33 -16.86 3.06
CA PRO A 395 20.41 -17.73 3.80
C PRO A 395 20.50 -17.55 5.31
N VAL A 396 21.71 -17.37 5.85
CA VAL A 396 21.92 -17.12 7.27
C VAL A 396 21.29 -15.79 7.66
N LEU A 397 21.47 -14.75 6.84
CA LEU A 397 20.87 -13.44 7.07
C LEU A 397 19.34 -13.52 7.05
N LEU A 398 18.74 -14.25 6.10
CA LEU A 398 17.29 -14.44 6.03
C LEU A 398 16.75 -15.09 7.29
N VAL A 399 17.33 -16.23 7.71
CA VAL A 399 16.90 -16.91 8.94
C VAL A 399 17.05 -16.01 10.15
N PHE A 400 18.16 -15.27 10.24
CA PHE A 400 18.40 -14.34 11.33
C PHE A 400 17.38 -13.19 11.35
N VAL A 401 17.14 -12.55 10.20
CA VAL A 401 16.16 -11.47 10.09
C VAL A 401 14.76 -11.98 10.41
N PHE A 402 14.37 -13.13 9.85
CA PHE A 402 13.08 -13.76 10.13
C PHE A 402 12.90 -14.07 11.62
N SER A 403 13.94 -14.56 12.31
CA SER A 403 13.87 -14.85 13.75
C SER A 403 13.70 -13.61 14.61
N MET A 404 14.08 -12.44 14.08
CA MET A 404 13.93 -11.13 14.73
C MET A 404 12.65 -10.41 14.32
N THR A 405 11.96 -10.85 13.26
CA THR A 405 10.62 -10.38 12.99
C THR A 405 9.69 -10.86 14.11
N ASN A 406 8.87 -9.96 14.61
CA ASN A 406 8.05 -10.26 15.79
C ASN A 406 6.77 -11.01 15.39
N THR A 407 6.95 -12.11 14.68
CA THR A 407 5.88 -13.03 14.29
C THR A 407 5.37 -13.89 15.46
N ARG A 408 6.01 -13.80 16.63
CA ARG A 408 5.62 -14.55 17.83
C ARG A 408 4.24 -14.15 18.35
N PHE A 409 3.87 -12.91 18.11
CA PHE A 409 2.55 -12.41 18.45
C PHE A 409 1.77 -12.32 17.14
N LEU A 410 0.91 -13.30 16.93
CA LEU A 410 -0.10 -13.28 15.87
C LEU A 410 -1.10 -12.11 16.03
N THR A 411 -1.00 -11.38 17.09
CA THR A 411 -1.70 -10.14 17.38
C THR A 411 -0.90 -8.97 16.83
N PHE A 412 -1.02 -8.73 15.54
CA PHE A 412 -0.77 -7.41 15.02
C PHE A 412 -1.99 -6.57 15.40
N ALA A 413 -1.96 -6.05 16.63
CA ALA A 413 -3.06 -5.25 17.10
C ALA A 413 -3.19 -4.03 16.22
N ASP A 414 -4.35 -3.90 15.61
CA ASP A 414 -4.74 -2.70 14.93
C ASP A 414 -4.92 -1.57 15.92
N SER A 415 -4.91 -0.39 15.42
CA SER A 415 -5.18 0.82 16.17
C SER A 415 -6.68 1.02 16.43
N ASN A 416 -7.46 -0.04 16.53
CA ASN A 416 -8.77 0.17 17.07
C ASN A 416 -8.66 0.51 18.58
N PRO A 417 -9.57 1.30 19.13
CA PRO A 417 -9.49 1.75 20.53
C PRO A 417 -9.45 0.60 21.54
N LEU A 418 -9.96 -0.56 21.17
CA LEU A 418 -10.06 -1.74 22.00
C LEU A 418 -8.92 -2.76 21.80
N ASP A 419 -7.96 -2.47 20.93
CA ASP A 419 -6.79 -3.32 20.64
C ASP A 419 -7.14 -4.79 20.30
N LEU A 420 -8.22 -5.01 19.55
CA LEU A 420 -8.64 -6.35 19.18
C LEU A 420 -7.73 -6.93 18.11
N ASP A 421 -7.43 -8.22 18.22
CA ASP A 421 -6.81 -8.94 17.12
C ASP A 421 -7.81 -9.16 15.96
N GLY A 422 -7.27 -9.42 14.76
CA GLY A 422 -8.10 -9.56 13.56
C GLY A 422 -9.11 -10.71 13.62
N HIS A 423 -8.86 -11.79 14.38
CA HIS A 423 -9.79 -12.90 14.54
C HIS A 423 -10.96 -12.53 15.44
N LEU A 424 -10.67 -11.85 16.55
CA LEU A 424 -11.72 -11.39 17.45
C LEU A 424 -12.58 -10.32 16.77
N ALA A 425 -11.95 -9.37 16.07
CA ALA A 425 -12.66 -8.37 15.27
C ALA A 425 -13.55 -9.03 14.20
N MET A 426 -13.03 -10.04 13.49
CA MET A 426 -13.80 -10.81 12.51
C MET A 426 -14.98 -11.58 13.15
N ALA A 427 -14.81 -12.11 14.36
CA ALA A 427 -15.90 -12.78 15.08
C ALA A 427 -17.00 -11.80 15.49
N VAL A 428 -16.63 -10.63 16.00
CA VAL A 428 -17.54 -9.53 16.36
C VAL A 428 -18.31 -9.05 15.15
N GLU A 429 -17.62 -8.74 14.05
CA GLU A 429 -18.27 -8.28 12.82
C GLU A 429 -19.21 -9.34 12.23
N ASN A 430 -18.81 -10.62 12.24
CA ASN A 430 -19.72 -11.68 11.82
C ASN A 430 -21.01 -11.70 12.66
N GLU A 431 -20.95 -11.52 13.98
CA GLU A 431 -22.14 -11.50 14.82
C GLU A 431 -23.02 -10.30 14.51
N ILE A 432 -22.43 -9.11 14.33
CA ILE A 432 -23.16 -7.88 13.96
C ILE A 432 -23.94 -8.09 12.66
N TYR A 433 -23.28 -8.58 11.60
CA TYR A 433 -23.89 -8.73 10.29
C TYR A 433 -24.89 -9.90 10.21
N GLU A 434 -24.59 -11.02 10.89
CA GLU A 434 -25.51 -12.16 10.97
C GLU A 434 -26.77 -11.82 11.78
N SER A 435 -26.69 -10.89 12.75
CA SER A 435 -27.87 -10.42 13.49
C SER A 435 -28.89 -9.75 12.57
N ILE A 436 -28.43 -8.98 11.60
CA ILE A 436 -29.30 -8.35 10.57
C ILE A 436 -29.96 -9.43 9.72
N ILE A 437 -29.19 -10.43 9.27
CA ILE A 437 -29.70 -11.52 8.42
C ILE A 437 -30.75 -12.34 9.17
N ARG A 438 -30.46 -12.73 10.43
CA ARG A 438 -31.40 -13.49 11.27
C ARG A 438 -32.70 -12.74 11.53
N ALA A 439 -32.63 -11.44 11.77
CA ALA A 439 -33.84 -10.63 11.96
C ALA A 439 -34.70 -10.59 10.68
N ALA A 440 -34.05 -10.45 9.52
CA ALA A 440 -34.76 -10.51 8.24
C ALA A 440 -35.39 -11.90 8.01
N GLU A 441 -34.66 -12.99 8.27
CA GLU A 441 -35.19 -14.36 8.18
C GLU A 441 -36.40 -14.61 9.14
N ALA A 442 -36.43 -13.90 10.27
CA ALA A 442 -37.58 -13.92 11.20
C ALA A 442 -38.76 -13.05 10.72
N GLY A 443 -38.63 -12.34 9.60
CA GLY A 443 -39.66 -11.43 9.07
C GLY A 443 -39.74 -10.09 9.80
N GLU A 444 -38.69 -9.71 10.52
CA GLU A 444 -38.64 -8.43 11.26
C GLU A 444 -38.34 -7.29 10.28
N THR A 445 -39.02 -6.16 10.42
CA THR A 445 -38.79 -4.95 9.64
C THR A 445 -37.90 -3.94 10.33
N GLU A 446 -37.56 -4.20 11.61
CA GLU A 446 -36.65 -3.39 12.41
C GLU A 446 -35.86 -4.32 13.33
N VAL A 447 -34.56 -4.05 13.45
CA VAL A 447 -33.66 -4.79 14.35
C VAL A 447 -32.77 -3.84 15.14
N THR A 448 -32.56 -4.15 16.42
CA THR A 448 -31.51 -3.50 17.23
C THR A 448 -30.33 -4.44 17.34
N VAL A 449 -29.23 -4.03 16.72
CA VAL A 449 -27.98 -4.79 16.70
C VAL A 449 -27.08 -4.31 17.84
N ARG A 450 -26.67 -5.24 18.69
CA ARG A 450 -25.69 -4.96 19.74
C ARG A 450 -24.30 -4.86 19.14
N VAL A 451 -23.55 -3.88 19.61
CA VAL A 451 -22.14 -3.66 19.21
C VAL A 451 -21.29 -3.43 20.47
N PRO A 452 -19.97 -3.61 20.39
CA PRO A 452 -19.11 -3.32 21.54
C PRO A 452 -19.21 -1.87 22.00
N LEU A 453 -19.19 -1.65 23.31
CA LEU A 453 -19.03 -0.34 23.92
C LEU A 453 -17.53 0.02 23.88
N SER A 454 -17.14 1.06 23.13
CA SER A 454 -15.74 1.49 22.96
C SER A 454 -15.38 2.75 23.74
N GLY A 455 -16.34 3.51 24.20
CA GLY A 455 -16.12 4.83 24.80
C GLY A 455 -15.81 5.94 23.79
N GLU A 456 -15.72 5.62 22.49
CA GLU A 456 -15.58 6.58 21.41
C GLU A 456 -16.84 6.60 20.53
N GLU A 457 -17.26 7.81 20.11
CA GLU A 457 -18.54 7.98 19.41
C GLU A 457 -18.46 7.80 17.90
N THR A 458 -17.26 7.82 17.31
CA THR A 458 -17.10 8.05 15.86
C THR A 458 -16.39 6.96 15.06
N ASN A 459 -15.76 5.98 15.71
CA ASN A 459 -15.03 4.93 15.02
C ASN A 459 -15.64 3.54 15.30
N TRP A 460 -14.81 2.52 15.30
CA TRP A 460 -15.27 1.19 15.64
C TRP A 460 -15.81 1.16 17.09
N PRO A 461 -16.96 0.55 17.41
CA PRO A 461 -17.59 -0.49 16.60
C PRO A 461 -18.65 -0.06 15.59
N HIS A 462 -18.98 1.08 15.34
CA HIS A 462 -19.94 1.67 14.41
C HIS A 462 -20.84 2.71 15.07
N ASP A 463 -21.12 3.76 14.36
CA ASP A 463 -22.18 4.69 14.72
C ASP A 463 -23.56 4.24 14.16
N GLY A 464 -24.61 4.93 14.52
CA GLY A 464 -25.98 4.60 14.13
C GLY A 464 -26.28 4.68 12.63
N ASN A 465 -25.35 5.16 11.80
CA ASN A 465 -25.57 5.35 10.35
C ASN A 465 -25.15 4.14 9.52
N VAL A 466 -24.36 3.22 10.08
CA VAL A 466 -23.71 2.15 9.33
C VAL A 466 -24.60 0.97 9.02
N GLY A 467 -25.50 0.59 9.94
CA GLY A 467 -26.35 -0.60 9.77
C GLY A 467 -27.29 -0.56 8.57
N ASN A 468 -27.92 0.59 8.30
CA ASN A 468 -28.84 0.72 7.17
C ASN A 468 -28.18 0.57 5.80
N PRO A 469 -26.99 1.13 5.51
CA PRO A 469 -26.26 0.87 4.27
C PRO A 469 -25.96 -0.61 4.04
N ILE A 470 -25.61 -1.36 5.10
CA ILE A 470 -25.39 -2.81 5.04
C ILE A 470 -26.70 -3.55 4.72
N ALA A 471 -27.80 -3.21 5.39
CA ALA A 471 -29.09 -3.85 5.11
C ALA A 471 -29.53 -3.63 3.66
N GLN A 472 -29.40 -2.42 3.14
CA GLN A 472 -29.66 -2.12 1.70
C GLN A 472 -28.75 -2.89 0.78
N PHE A 473 -27.47 -3.04 1.14
CA PHE A 473 -26.53 -3.85 0.37
C PHE A 473 -26.92 -5.33 0.37
N PHE A 474 -27.34 -5.89 1.50
CA PHE A 474 -27.80 -7.27 1.58
C PHE A 474 -29.08 -7.50 0.79
N LEU A 475 -30.02 -6.56 0.82
CA LEU A 475 -31.21 -6.61 -0.02
C LEU A 475 -30.87 -6.59 -1.52
N LYS A 476 -29.95 -5.73 -1.93
CA LYS A 476 -29.46 -5.66 -3.33
C LYS A 476 -28.93 -7.00 -3.84
N TYR A 477 -28.30 -7.80 -2.98
CA TYR A 477 -27.73 -9.10 -3.33
C TYR A 477 -28.68 -10.27 -3.07
N GLY A 478 -29.89 -10.01 -2.55
CA GLY A 478 -30.82 -11.07 -2.17
C GLY A 478 -30.34 -11.94 -1.02
N ILE A 479 -29.47 -11.38 -0.17
CA ILE A 479 -29.06 -12.00 1.10
C ILE A 479 -30.20 -11.91 2.10
N ILE A 480 -30.93 -10.80 2.11
CA ILE A 480 -32.23 -10.61 2.75
C ILE A 480 -33.28 -10.33 1.68
N ASP A 481 -34.55 -10.58 1.96
CA ASP A 481 -35.65 -10.55 0.99
C ASP A 481 -36.56 -9.30 1.11
N HIS A 482 -36.38 -8.51 2.17
CA HIS A 482 -37.13 -7.27 2.40
C HIS A 482 -36.27 -6.19 3.08
N GLU A 483 -36.79 -4.96 3.09
CA GLU A 483 -36.14 -3.85 3.80
C GLU A 483 -36.23 -4.03 5.30
N ILE A 484 -35.11 -3.80 5.99
CA ILE A 484 -35.02 -3.82 7.44
C ILE A 484 -34.33 -2.56 7.95
N THR A 485 -34.90 -1.92 8.96
CA THR A 485 -34.29 -0.78 9.63
C THR A 485 -33.37 -1.27 10.74
N VAL A 486 -32.10 -0.86 10.69
CA VAL A 486 -31.08 -1.29 11.67
C VAL A 486 -30.80 -0.16 12.64
N ARG A 487 -30.95 -0.43 13.92
CA ARG A 487 -30.49 0.43 15.01
C ARG A 487 -29.27 -0.18 15.67
N ILE A 488 -28.28 0.63 15.96
CA ILE A 488 -27.04 0.20 16.61
C ILE A 488 -27.14 0.54 18.11
N GLN A 489 -26.82 -0.43 18.96
CA GLN A 489 -26.81 -0.27 20.40
C GLN A 489 -25.50 -0.74 21.01
N PRO A 490 -24.63 0.17 21.51
CA PRO A 490 -23.48 -0.19 22.31
C PRO A 490 -23.90 -0.97 23.56
N SER A 491 -23.21 -2.06 23.89
CA SER A 491 -23.60 -2.97 24.95
C SER A 491 -22.40 -3.52 25.72
N GLU A 492 -22.36 -3.27 27.02
CA GLU A 492 -21.37 -3.90 27.91
C GLU A 492 -21.50 -5.43 27.95
N GLU A 493 -22.75 -5.94 27.83
CA GLU A 493 -22.99 -7.38 27.79
C GLU A 493 -22.33 -8.01 26.59
N PHE A 494 -22.39 -7.34 25.41
CA PHE A 494 -21.69 -7.75 24.20
C PHE A 494 -20.17 -7.77 24.41
N ASN A 495 -19.60 -6.76 25.10
CA ASN A 495 -18.18 -6.78 25.45
C ASN A 495 -17.82 -7.99 26.31
N ARG A 496 -18.66 -8.34 27.32
CA ARG A 496 -18.42 -9.52 28.17
C ARG A 496 -18.51 -10.82 27.39
N GLU A 497 -19.46 -10.94 26.47
CA GLU A 497 -19.64 -12.12 25.60
C GLU A 497 -18.42 -12.39 24.74
N PHE A 498 -17.84 -11.35 24.18
CA PHE A 498 -16.68 -11.43 23.31
C PHE A 498 -15.33 -11.21 24.02
N HIS A 499 -15.34 -11.11 25.38
CA HIS A 499 -14.14 -10.83 26.18
C HIS A 499 -13.40 -9.55 25.76
N ILE A 500 -14.15 -8.54 25.33
CA ILE A 500 -13.63 -7.24 24.94
C ILE A 500 -13.47 -6.38 26.20
N PRO A 501 -12.33 -5.71 26.41
CA PRO A 501 -12.16 -4.78 27.51
C PRO A 501 -13.24 -3.70 27.52
N LEU A 502 -13.78 -3.38 28.69
CA LEU A 502 -14.60 -2.19 28.83
C LEU A 502 -13.70 -0.95 28.80
N PRO A 503 -14.19 0.17 28.24
CA PRO A 503 -13.45 1.43 28.34
C PRO A 503 -13.29 1.80 29.81
N ASP A 504 -12.12 2.32 30.17
CA ASP A 504 -11.87 2.81 31.52
C ASP A 504 -12.94 3.84 31.86
N ALA A 505 -13.63 3.64 32.99
CA ALA A 505 -14.53 4.63 33.51
C ALA A 505 -13.70 5.85 33.92
N GLY A 506 -13.64 6.87 33.02
CA GLY A 506 -12.86 8.10 33.20
C GLY A 506 -13.29 8.91 34.43
#